data_98d4ee649d3747ab9339a77f09102a53
#
_entry.id   98d4ee649d3747ab9339a77f09102a53
#
_cell.length_a   1.000
_cell.length_b   1.000
_cell.length_c   1.000
_cell.angle_alpha   90.00
_cell.angle_beta   90.00
_cell.angle_gamma   90.00
#
_symmetry.space_group_name_H-M   'P 1'
#
loop_
_entity.id
_entity.type
_entity.pdbx_description
1 polymer ?
#
loop_
_entity_poly.entity_id
_entity_poly.type
_entity_poly.pdbx_seq_one_letter_code
_entity_poly.pdbx_strand_id
1 'polypeptide(L)'
;MSTSDQPLAIGIDMGGTSVKYGVVSGAEILHTGDPIITGDFKGPKPLFKEITRRVHQLRSQFPAIEALGIGVPGFVDVQRGVVHELTNVPGWKEVPVRNLLTESTGLPCFAENDANAMCFAEFAHGAGQGARNMIAITLGTGVGGGLVLDGRLY
;
A
#
# COMPACT_ATOMS: atom_id res chain seq x y z
N MET A 1 23.49 10.60 0.77
CA MET A 1 22.95 10.44 -0.57
C MET A 1 21.95 11.59 -0.77
N SER A 2 22.04 12.31 -1.88
CA SER A 2 21.11 13.40 -2.18
C SER A 2 19.70 12.83 -2.37
N THR A 3 18.67 13.50 -1.88
CA THR A 3 17.25 13.12 -2.04
C THR A 3 16.80 13.02 -3.51
N SER A 4 17.62 13.48 -4.45
CA SER A 4 17.34 13.46 -5.90
C SER A 4 17.56 12.11 -6.60
N ASP A 5 18.07 11.09 -5.91
CA ASP A 5 18.52 9.83 -6.51
C ASP A 5 17.69 8.60 -6.07
N GLN A 6 16.60 8.83 -5.31
CA GLN A 6 15.73 7.73 -4.89
C GLN A 6 14.60 7.52 -5.90
N PRO A 7 14.26 6.24 -6.20
CA PRO A 7 13.20 5.94 -7.16
C PRO A 7 11.85 6.46 -6.68
N LEU A 8 11.02 6.90 -7.62
CA LEU A 8 9.65 7.29 -7.33
C LEU A 8 8.75 6.06 -7.30
N ALA A 9 7.89 5.99 -6.30
CA ALA A 9 6.87 4.97 -6.19
C ALA A 9 5.49 5.57 -5.87
N ILE A 10 4.43 4.85 -6.20
CA ILE A 10 3.09 5.17 -5.69
C ILE A 10 2.83 4.29 -4.47
N GLY A 11 2.53 4.94 -3.34
CA GLY A 11 1.97 4.29 -2.17
C GLY A 11 0.45 4.35 -2.19
N ILE A 12 -0.20 3.22 -1.93
CA ILE A 12 -1.65 3.09 -1.84
C ILE A 12 -1.98 2.50 -0.46
N ASP A 13 -2.80 3.21 0.31
CA ASP A 13 -3.34 2.75 1.59
C ASP A 13 -4.82 2.47 1.41
N MET A 14 -5.18 1.20 1.38
CA MET A 14 -6.55 0.77 1.20
C MET A 14 -7.23 0.56 2.54
N GLY A 15 -8.02 1.53 2.98
CA GLY A 15 -8.87 1.40 4.15
C GLY A 15 -10.27 0.86 3.82
N GLY A 16 -11.03 0.52 4.87
CA GLY A 16 -12.41 0.05 4.73
C GLY A 16 -13.38 1.10 4.17
N THR A 17 -13.11 2.40 4.40
CA THR A 17 -13.96 3.51 3.99
C THR A 17 -13.40 4.30 2.81
N SER A 18 -12.10 4.35 2.67
CA SER A 18 -11.43 5.08 1.59
C SER A 18 -10.09 4.46 1.23
N VAL A 19 -9.67 4.68 -0.01
CA VAL A 19 -8.32 4.41 -0.49
C VAL A 19 -7.59 5.74 -0.59
N LYS A 20 -6.47 5.87 0.13
CA LYS A 20 -5.54 6.98 0.01
C LYS A 20 -4.39 6.58 -0.90
N TYR A 21 -3.82 7.53 -1.61
CA TYR A 21 -2.70 7.27 -2.50
C TYR A 21 -1.86 8.51 -2.72
N GLY A 22 -0.60 8.30 -3.05
CA GLY A 22 0.34 9.40 -3.29
C GLY A 22 1.61 8.93 -3.94
N VAL A 23 2.45 9.89 -4.35
CA VAL A 23 3.78 9.65 -4.88
C VAL A 23 4.79 9.88 -3.76
N VAL A 24 5.71 8.94 -3.61
CA VAL A 24 6.75 8.95 -2.59
C VAL A 24 8.15 8.78 -3.20
N SER A 25 9.14 9.36 -2.53
CA SER A 25 10.56 9.16 -2.80
C SER A 25 11.26 8.93 -1.47
N GLY A 26 11.64 7.68 -1.19
CA GLY A 26 12.12 7.32 0.15
C GLY A 26 11.10 7.66 1.24
N ALA A 27 11.48 8.52 2.20
CA ALA A 27 10.62 8.98 3.29
C ALA A 27 9.73 10.19 2.93
N GLU A 28 9.93 10.79 1.78
CA GLU A 28 9.23 12.01 1.39
C GLU A 28 7.97 11.72 0.60
N ILE A 29 6.86 12.36 0.99
CA ILE A 29 5.61 12.35 0.23
C ILE A 29 5.62 13.57 -0.70
N LEU A 30 5.76 13.32 -2.00
CA LEU A 30 5.84 14.38 -3.01
C LEU A 30 4.46 14.86 -3.46
N HIS A 31 3.47 13.98 -3.43
CA HIS A 31 2.11 14.28 -3.85
C HIS A 31 1.10 13.37 -3.17
N THR A 32 -0.07 13.90 -2.85
CA THR A 32 -1.23 13.12 -2.38
C THR A 32 -2.44 13.42 -3.26
N GLY A 33 -3.17 12.38 -3.65
CA GLY A 33 -4.41 12.52 -4.39
C GLY A 33 -5.64 12.59 -3.48
N ASP A 34 -6.78 13.03 -4.03
CA ASP A 34 -8.05 12.99 -3.33
C ASP A 34 -8.45 11.53 -3.04
N PRO A 35 -8.87 11.21 -1.82
CA PRO A 35 -9.24 9.85 -1.45
C PRO A 35 -10.35 9.28 -2.34
N ILE A 36 -10.26 7.99 -2.63
CA ILE A 36 -11.32 7.25 -3.32
C ILE A 36 -12.24 6.65 -2.25
N ILE A 37 -13.51 6.97 -2.27
CA ILE A 37 -14.47 6.45 -1.29
C ILE A 37 -14.84 5.02 -1.66
N THR A 38 -14.49 4.05 -0.82
CA THR A 38 -14.66 2.62 -1.09
C THR A 38 -16.13 2.24 -1.29
N GLY A 39 -17.03 2.87 -0.52
CA GLY A 39 -18.48 2.63 -0.59
C GLY A 39 -19.15 2.99 -1.91
N ASP A 40 -18.51 3.79 -2.77
CA ASP A 40 -19.03 4.15 -4.09
C ASP A 40 -18.90 3.00 -5.10
N PHE A 41 -18.19 1.92 -4.73
CA PHE A 41 -17.88 0.80 -5.63
C PHE A 41 -18.45 -0.52 -5.12
N LYS A 42 -19.12 -1.26 -6.01
CA LYS A 42 -19.65 -2.59 -5.69
C LYS A 42 -18.61 -3.66 -5.99
N GLY A 43 -17.80 -4.00 -4.97
CA GLY A 43 -16.78 -5.04 -5.06
C GLY A 43 -15.43 -4.57 -5.63
N PRO A 44 -14.45 -5.50 -5.73
CA PRO A 44 -13.07 -5.14 -6.05
C PRO A 44 -12.87 -4.63 -7.48
N LYS A 45 -13.50 -5.23 -8.48
CA LYS A 45 -13.26 -4.89 -9.91
C LYS A 45 -13.46 -3.40 -10.24
N PRO A 46 -14.61 -2.76 -9.92
CA PRO A 46 -14.79 -1.35 -10.21
C PRO A 46 -13.87 -0.45 -9.37
N LEU A 47 -13.56 -0.83 -8.13
CA LEU A 47 -12.63 -0.09 -7.30
C LEU A 47 -11.21 -0.13 -7.89
N PHE A 48 -10.72 -1.30 -8.31
CA PHE A 48 -9.40 -1.39 -8.95
C PHE A 48 -9.34 -0.65 -10.29
N LYS A 49 -10.43 -0.58 -11.04
CA LYS A 49 -10.49 0.24 -12.25
C LYS A 49 -10.28 1.74 -11.92
N GLU A 50 -10.88 2.23 -10.85
CA GLU A 50 -10.68 3.62 -10.41
C GLU A 50 -9.24 3.84 -9.88
N ILE A 51 -8.72 2.92 -9.06
CA ILE A 51 -7.32 2.98 -8.60
C ILE A 51 -6.37 3.05 -9.80
N THR A 52 -6.56 2.18 -10.79
CA THR A 52 -5.75 2.16 -12.02
C THR A 52 -5.81 3.50 -12.75
N ARG A 53 -6.99 4.09 -12.86
CA ARG A 53 -7.16 5.42 -13.48
C ARG A 53 -6.35 6.50 -12.74
N ARG A 54 -6.36 6.48 -11.40
CA ARG A 54 -5.56 7.42 -10.57
C ARG A 54 -4.07 7.18 -10.74
N VAL A 55 -3.64 5.93 -10.80
CA VAL A 55 -2.23 5.58 -11.07
C VAL A 55 -1.78 6.14 -12.42
N HIS A 56 -2.57 5.99 -13.49
CA HIS A 56 -2.23 6.57 -14.79
C HIS A 56 -2.18 8.09 -14.77
N GLN A 57 -3.07 8.76 -14.02
CA GLN A 57 -3.01 10.20 -13.83
C GLN A 57 -1.71 10.64 -13.14
N LEU A 58 -1.30 9.94 -12.07
CA LEU A 58 -0.03 10.23 -11.39
C LEU A 58 1.17 9.99 -12.32
N ARG A 59 1.18 8.91 -13.08
CA ARG A 59 2.26 8.64 -14.02
C ARG A 59 2.39 9.68 -15.13
N SER A 60 1.30 10.30 -15.55
CA SER A 60 1.37 11.42 -16.51
C SER A 60 2.00 12.67 -15.93
N GLN A 61 1.89 12.88 -14.61
CA GLN A 61 2.50 14.01 -13.89
C GLN A 61 3.92 13.69 -13.42
N PHE A 62 4.18 12.42 -13.07
CA PHE A 62 5.45 11.90 -12.55
C PHE A 62 5.92 10.72 -13.41
N PRO A 63 6.48 10.94 -14.61
CA PRO A 63 6.85 9.85 -15.53
C PRO A 63 7.92 8.89 -14.97
N ALA A 64 8.70 9.34 -13.98
CA ALA A 64 9.76 8.55 -13.35
C ALA A 64 9.25 7.54 -12.28
N ILE A 65 7.94 7.35 -12.12
CA ILE A 65 7.39 6.34 -11.22
C ILE A 65 7.71 4.93 -11.75
N GLU A 66 8.36 4.13 -10.91
CA GLU A 66 8.86 2.80 -11.26
C GLU A 66 8.07 1.65 -10.64
N ALA A 67 7.35 1.88 -9.54
CA ALA A 67 6.68 0.82 -8.79
C ALA A 67 5.42 1.29 -8.05
N LEU A 68 4.61 0.32 -7.62
CA LEU A 68 3.45 0.50 -6.73
C LEU A 68 3.66 -0.31 -5.45
N GLY A 69 3.33 0.30 -4.30
CA GLY A 69 3.11 -0.40 -3.05
C GLY A 69 1.65 -0.25 -2.62
N ILE A 70 1.00 -1.32 -2.21
CA ILE A 70 -0.36 -1.26 -1.66
C ILE A 70 -0.43 -1.95 -0.29
N GLY A 71 -0.82 -1.18 0.74
CA GLY A 71 -1.23 -1.68 2.04
C GLY A 71 -2.71 -2.00 2.02
N VAL A 72 -3.09 -3.20 2.47
CA VAL A 72 -4.49 -3.63 2.50
C VAL A 72 -4.83 -4.20 3.88
N PRO A 73 -6.05 -3.98 4.41
CA PRO A 73 -6.45 -4.60 5.68
C PRO A 73 -6.68 -6.11 5.50
N GLY A 74 -6.57 -6.86 6.59
CA GLY A 74 -6.86 -8.29 6.61
C GLY A 74 -5.68 -9.20 6.25
N PHE A 75 -5.99 -10.43 5.83
CA PHE A 75 -4.98 -11.44 5.55
C PHE A 75 -4.47 -11.36 4.12
N VAL A 76 -3.16 -11.15 4.00
CA VAL A 76 -2.46 -11.02 2.72
C VAL A 76 -1.45 -12.15 2.57
N ASP A 77 -1.56 -12.91 1.50
CA ASP A 77 -0.47 -13.75 1.02
C ASP A 77 0.51 -12.84 0.24
N VAL A 78 1.53 -12.38 0.93
CA VAL A 78 2.53 -11.45 0.38
C VAL A 78 3.30 -12.06 -0.78
N GLN A 79 3.58 -13.38 -0.73
CA GLN A 79 4.31 -14.06 -1.79
C GLN A 79 3.51 -14.12 -3.09
N ARG A 80 2.22 -14.37 -3.01
CA ARG A 80 1.30 -14.42 -4.15
C ARG A 80 0.69 -13.05 -4.50
N GLY A 81 0.70 -12.09 -3.56
CA GLY A 81 0.03 -10.79 -3.67
C GLY A 81 -1.49 -10.93 -3.70
N VAL A 82 -2.02 -11.87 -2.90
CA VAL A 82 -3.45 -12.19 -2.83
C VAL A 82 -4.00 -11.75 -1.48
N VAL A 83 -5.11 -11.04 -1.49
CA VAL A 83 -5.91 -10.75 -0.30
C VAL A 83 -6.94 -11.86 -0.13
N HIS A 84 -6.83 -12.63 0.95
CA HIS A 84 -7.71 -13.76 1.19
C HIS A 84 -9.14 -13.34 1.48
N GLU A 85 -9.31 -12.37 2.38
CA GLU A 85 -10.63 -11.89 2.75
C GLU A 85 -10.55 -10.48 3.36
N LEU A 86 -11.52 -9.63 3.04
CA LEU A 86 -11.82 -8.41 3.78
C LEU A 86 -13.18 -8.55 4.43
N THR A 87 -13.21 -8.66 5.76
CA THR A 87 -14.40 -8.98 6.55
C THR A 87 -15.55 -7.97 6.36
N ASN A 88 -15.23 -6.73 6.02
CA ASN A 88 -16.20 -5.63 5.96
C ASN A 88 -16.50 -5.13 4.54
N VAL A 89 -15.97 -5.78 3.51
CA VAL A 89 -16.17 -5.36 2.12
C VAL A 89 -16.65 -6.54 1.28
N PRO A 90 -17.94 -6.59 0.89
CA PRO A 90 -18.49 -7.68 0.11
C PRO A 90 -17.73 -7.96 -1.19
N GLY A 91 -17.55 -9.24 -1.52
CA GLY A 91 -16.90 -9.67 -2.75
C GLY A 91 -15.36 -9.69 -2.70
N TRP A 92 -14.77 -9.41 -1.55
CA TRP A 92 -13.33 -9.51 -1.33
C TRP A 92 -12.95 -10.88 -0.78
N LYS A 93 -12.81 -11.84 -1.68
CA LYS A 93 -12.32 -13.17 -1.37
C LYS A 93 -11.36 -13.62 -2.45
N GLU A 94 -10.14 -14.03 -2.05
CA GLU A 94 -9.07 -14.46 -2.95
C GLU A 94 -8.78 -13.46 -4.08
N VAL A 95 -8.62 -12.17 -3.73
CA VAL A 95 -8.41 -11.11 -4.72
C VAL A 95 -6.91 -10.99 -5.04
N PRO A 96 -6.47 -11.25 -6.27
CA PRO A 96 -5.06 -11.18 -6.68
C PRO A 96 -4.62 -9.74 -6.95
N VAL A 97 -4.49 -8.95 -5.88
CA VAL A 97 -4.26 -7.49 -5.94
C VAL A 97 -3.01 -7.13 -6.73
N ARG A 98 -1.90 -7.87 -6.49
CA ARG A 98 -0.65 -7.65 -7.23
C ARG A 98 -0.85 -7.80 -8.73
N ASN A 99 -1.45 -8.91 -9.16
CA ASN A 99 -1.62 -9.18 -10.58
C ASN A 99 -2.55 -8.15 -11.23
N LEU A 100 -3.69 -7.85 -10.58
CA LEU A 100 -4.65 -6.86 -11.07
C LEU A 100 -4.01 -5.50 -11.31
N LEU A 101 -3.20 -5.02 -10.37
CA LEU A 101 -2.52 -3.72 -10.50
C LEU A 101 -1.35 -3.79 -11.48
N THR A 102 -0.54 -4.84 -11.44
CA THR A 102 0.58 -4.98 -12.37
C THR A 102 0.09 -5.05 -13.83
N GLU A 103 -0.92 -5.87 -14.11
CA GLU A 103 -1.47 -6.00 -15.45
C GLU A 103 -2.13 -4.73 -15.96
N SER A 104 -2.87 -4.02 -15.09
CA SER A 104 -3.61 -2.83 -15.50
C SER A 104 -2.77 -1.56 -15.58
N THR A 105 -1.64 -1.48 -14.86
CA THR A 105 -0.79 -0.29 -14.81
C THR A 105 0.53 -0.43 -15.56
N GLY A 106 0.97 -1.67 -15.80
CA GLY A 106 2.28 -1.97 -16.35
C GLY A 106 3.45 -1.72 -15.38
N LEU A 107 3.16 -1.51 -14.10
CA LEU A 107 4.17 -1.30 -13.05
C LEU A 107 4.27 -2.53 -12.14
N PRO A 108 5.45 -2.88 -11.64
CA PRO A 108 5.59 -3.88 -10.59
C PRO A 108 4.81 -3.40 -9.35
N CYS A 109 3.98 -4.28 -8.80
CA CYS A 109 3.17 -4.01 -7.62
C CYS A 109 3.57 -4.92 -6.47
N PHE A 110 3.68 -4.35 -5.26
CA PHE A 110 3.96 -5.02 -4.01
C PHE A 110 2.76 -4.84 -3.07
N ALA A 111 2.20 -5.95 -2.60
CA ALA A 111 1.06 -5.94 -1.68
C ALA A 111 1.51 -6.42 -0.30
N GLU A 112 1.11 -5.70 0.73
CA GLU A 112 1.38 -6.04 2.13
C GLU A 112 0.13 -5.76 2.99
N ASN A 113 0.06 -6.33 4.18
CA ASN A 113 -0.90 -5.89 5.18
C ASN A 113 -0.61 -4.45 5.61
N ASP A 114 -1.65 -3.65 5.83
CA ASP A 114 -1.57 -2.22 6.17
C ASP A 114 -0.76 -1.95 7.44
N ALA A 115 -0.98 -2.71 8.51
CA ALA A 115 -0.26 -2.56 9.78
C ALA A 115 1.21 -3.02 9.65
N ASN A 116 1.49 -4.06 8.88
CA ASN A 116 2.85 -4.48 8.55
C ASN A 116 3.59 -3.40 7.74
N ALA A 117 2.93 -2.85 6.72
CA ALA A 117 3.49 -1.78 5.90
C ALA A 117 3.81 -0.54 6.75
N MET A 118 2.90 -0.15 7.65
CA MET A 118 3.13 0.94 8.62
C MET A 118 4.32 0.62 9.53
N CYS A 119 4.36 -0.58 10.12
CA CYS A 119 5.47 -0.99 10.97
C CYS A 119 6.81 -0.90 10.25
N PHE A 120 6.88 -1.37 9.01
CA PHE A 120 8.11 -1.31 8.22
C PHE A 120 8.49 0.13 7.85
N ALA A 121 7.53 0.98 7.55
CA ALA A 121 7.78 2.40 7.29
C ALA A 121 8.36 3.12 8.52
N GLU A 122 7.80 2.89 9.70
CA GLU A 122 8.32 3.42 10.96
C GLU A 122 9.72 2.87 11.30
N PHE A 123 9.97 1.60 11.00
CA PHE A 123 11.29 0.99 11.16
C PHE A 123 12.33 1.62 10.24
N ALA A 124 11.99 1.82 8.96
CA ALA A 124 12.92 2.31 7.95
C ALA A 124 13.14 3.83 8.03
N HIS A 125 12.10 4.60 8.33
CA HIS A 125 12.10 6.05 8.16
C HIS A 125 11.58 6.84 9.38
N GLY A 126 10.94 6.18 10.33
CA GLY A 126 10.31 6.81 11.49
C GLY A 126 10.97 6.51 12.83
N ALA A 127 10.15 6.26 13.84
CA ALA A 127 10.56 6.06 15.24
C ALA A 127 11.42 4.81 15.46
N GLY A 128 11.41 3.87 14.53
CA GLY A 128 12.20 2.64 14.59
C GLY A 128 13.59 2.72 13.98
N GLN A 129 14.02 3.87 13.48
CA GLN A 129 15.34 4.03 12.87
C GLN A 129 16.48 3.62 13.85
N GLY A 130 17.39 2.77 13.36
CA GLY A 130 18.50 2.24 14.15
C GLY A 130 18.14 1.09 15.09
N ALA A 131 16.86 0.72 15.22
CA ALA A 131 16.47 -0.47 15.94
C ALA A 131 16.80 -1.74 15.14
N ARG A 132 17.11 -2.84 15.83
CA ARG A 132 17.25 -4.16 15.21
C ARG A 132 15.93 -4.95 15.22
N ASN A 133 15.15 -4.74 16.28
CA ASN A 133 13.85 -5.36 16.48
C ASN A 133 12.84 -4.28 16.87
N MET A 134 11.64 -4.38 16.34
CA MET A 134 10.57 -3.41 16.60
C MET A 134 9.21 -4.11 16.58
N ILE A 135 8.34 -3.68 17.47
CA ILE A 135 6.92 -3.98 17.42
C ILE A 135 6.18 -2.66 17.26
N ALA A 136 5.31 -2.57 16.28
CA ALA A 136 4.39 -1.46 16.12
C ALA A 136 2.96 -1.94 16.28
N ILE A 137 2.12 -1.13 16.93
CA ILE A 137 0.71 -1.43 17.18
C ILE A 137 -0.12 -0.27 16.66
N THR A 138 -1.15 -0.56 15.87
CA THR A 138 -2.16 0.40 15.45
C THR A 138 -3.42 0.22 16.27
N LEU A 139 -3.97 1.33 16.76
CA LEU A 139 -5.23 1.38 17.50
C LEU A 139 -6.22 2.22 16.70
N GLY A 140 -7.28 1.61 16.20
CA GLY A 140 -8.33 2.23 15.41
C GLY A 140 -9.65 1.52 15.63
N THR A 141 -10.40 1.26 14.57
CA THR A 141 -11.62 0.41 14.62
C THR A 141 -11.30 -1.00 15.17
N GLY A 142 -10.09 -1.47 14.90
CA GLY A 142 -9.52 -2.71 15.45
C GLY A 142 -8.11 -2.46 16.00
N VAL A 143 -7.46 -3.52 16.39
CA VAL A 143 -6.04 -3.54 16.78
C VAL A 143 -5.28 -4.25 15.68
N GLY A 144 -4.32 -3.56 15.08
CA GLY A 144 -3.36 -4.12 14.13
C GLY A 144 -1.94 -4.02 14.67
N GLY A 145 -1.00 -4.65 14.02
CA GLY A 145 0.40 -4.55 14.37
C GLY A 145 1.31 -5.19 13.36
N GLY A 146 2.58 -4.81 13.44
CA GLY A 146 3.66 -5.39 12.66
C GLY A 146 4.86 -5.66 13.55
N LEU A 147 5.69 -6.58 13.11
CA LEU A 147 6.85 -7.06 13.83
C LEU A 147 8.07 -7.04 12.91
N VAL A 148 9.13 -6.36 13.34
CA VAL A 148 10.44 -6.42 12.69
C VAL A 148 11.38 -7.19 13.59
N LEU A 149 12.02 -8.23 13.05
CA LEU A 149 13.02 -9.04 13.75
C LEU A 149 14.29 -9.09 12.91
N ASP A 150 15.43 -8.83 13.56
CA ASP A 150 16.74 -8.80 12.92
C ASP A 150 16.76 -7.94 11.63
N GLY A 151 16.06 -6.80 11.66
CA GLY A 151 16.01 -5.86 10.55
C GLY A 151 15.08 -6.28 9.41
N ARG A 152 14.22 -7.27 9.58
CA ARG A 152 13.29 -7.79 8.57
C ARG A 152 11.88 -7.82 9.09
N LEU A 153 10.94 -7.40 8.26
CA LEU A 153 9.52 -7.58 8.54
C LEU A 153 9.21 -9.08 8.65
N TYR A 154 8.55 -9.43 9.76
CA TYR A 154 8.22 -10.83 10.07
C TYR A 154 6.84 -11.22 9.56
#